data_555006d2433ce23ec95ada8ce2a9881c
#
_entry.id   555006d2433ce23ec95ada8ce2a9881c
#
_cell.length_a   1.000
_cell.length_b   1.000
_cell.length_c   1.000
_cell.angle_alpha   90.00
_cell.angle_beta   90.00
_cell.angle_gamma   90.00
#
_symmetry.space_group_name_H-M   'P 1'
#
loop_
_entity.id
_entity.type
_entity.pdbx_description
1 polymer ?
#
loop_
_entity_poly.entity_id
_entity_poly.type
_entity_poly.pdbx_seq_one_letter_code
_entity_poly.pdbx_strand_id
1 'polypeptide(L)'
;MKLGLALAVSHGAEILILDEPTSSLDPVVRDDFLDILLDFIQDENHTVLISSHILSDLEKIADYIAFIHKGELIFNEEKDGLSEKYGLVSLGDEEFESLDKSALVGVRKHQFGRECLVRREKMPDNFEVSKPSIEDIMVYMIKEAYNESLDI
;
A
#
# COMPACT_ATOMS: atom_id res chain seq x y z
N MET A 1 -22.78 -3.47 -12.11
CA MET A 1 -22.14 -2.98 -10.88
C MET A 1 -22.70 -1.64 -10.37
N LYS A 2 -22.83 -0.56 -11.17
CA LYS A 2 -23.48 0.71 -10.74
C LYS A 2 -24.87 0.50 -10.10
N LEU A 3 -25.68 -0.44 -10.61
CA LEU A 3 -26.99 -0.77 -10.05
C LEU A 3 -26.90 -1.40 -8.64
N GLY A 4 -25.91 -2.27 -8.39
CA GLY A 4 -25.73 -2.90 -7.09
C GLY A 4 -25.32 -1.88 -6.02
N LEU A 5 -24.41 -0.96 -6.35
CA LEU A 5 -24.04 0.12 -5.46
C LEU A 5 -25.22 1.07 -5.19
N ALA A 6 -25.95 1.47 -6.24
CA ALA A 6 -27.14 2.31 -6.10
C ALA A 6 -28.21 1.66 -5.20
N LEU A 7 -28.41 0.34 -5.31
CA LEU A 7 -29.29 -0.42 -4.42
C LEU A 7 -28.77 -0.42 -2.98
N ALA A 8 -27.48 -0.67 -2.74
CA ALA A 8 -26.90 -0.69 -1.39
C ALA A 8 -27.05 0.67 -0.70
N VAL A 9 -26.72 1.75 -1.40
CA VAL A 9 -26.82 3.13 -0.87
C VAL A 9 -28.28 3.55 -0.66
N SER A 10 -29.22 3.13 -1.56
CA SER A 10 -30.64 3.50 -1.45
C SER A 10 -31.37 2.93 -0.24
N HIS A 11 -30.81 1.89 0.40
CA HIS A 11 -31.39 1.28 1.61
C HIS A 11 -30.88 1.92 2.92
N GLY A 12 -30.12 3.00 2.84
CA GLY A 12 -29.57 3.67 4.02
C GLY A 12 -28.51 2.81 4.74
N ALA A 13 -27.73 2.06 3.98
CA ALA A 13 -26.62 1.28 4.55
C ALA A 13 -25.55 2.24 5.12
N GLU A 14 -25.13 2.01 6.34
CA GLU A 14 -24.01 2.72 6.98
C GLU A 14 -22.67 2.06 6.68
N ILE A 15 -22.69 0.75 6.34
CA ILE A 15 -21.47 -0.02 6.06
C ILE A 15 -21.60 -0.68 4.68
N LEU A 16 -20.62 -0.44 3.82
CA LEU A 16 -20.46 -1.12 2.52
C LEU A 16 -19.28 -2.09 2.58
N ILE A 17 -19.53 -3.35 2.19
CA ILE A 17 -18.47 -4.36 2.03
C ILE A 17 -18.40 -4.74 0.56
N LEU A 18 -17.29 -4.43 -0.09
CA LEU A 18 -17.12 -4.53 -1.53
C LEU A 18 -15.89 -5.40 -1.84
N ASP A 19 -16.12 -6.47 -2.60
CA ASP A 19 -15.06 -7.38 -3.05
C ASP A 19 -14.74 -7.12 -4.52
N GLU A 20 -13.50 -6.65 -4.79
CA GLU A 20 -12.96 -6.32 -6.12
C GLU A 20 -13.93 -5.48 -7.01
N PRO A 21 -14.55 -4.40 -6.48
CA PRO A 21 -15.68 -3.75 -7.17
C PRO A 21 -15.28 -3.02 -8.46
N THR A 22 -14.00 -2.73 -8.66
CA THR A 22 -13.50 -1.96 -9.80
C THR A 22 -12.80 -2.80 -10.86
N SER A 23 -12.51 -4.08 -10.58
CA SER A 23 -11.65 -4.94 -11.39
C SER A 23 -12.09 -5.13 -12.86
N SER A 24 -13.38 -5.01 -13.14
CA SER A 24 -13.97 -5.17 -14.49
C SER A 24 -14.43 -3.86 -15.13
N LEU A 25 -14.13 -2.71 -14.54
CA LEU A 25 -14.53 -1.41 -15.04
C LEU A 25 -13.46 -0.80 -15.94
N ASP A 26 -13.89 -0.08 -16.96
CA ASP A 26 -12.99 0.81 -17.71
C ASP A 26 -12.53 1.98 -16.81
N PRO A 27 -11.42 2.64 -17.16
CA PRO A 27 -10.82 3.67 -16.30
C PRO A 27 -11.76 4.83 -15.93
N VAL A 28 -12.63 5.25 -16.85
CA VAL A 28 -13.55 6.38 -16.61
C VAL A 28 -14.66 5.96 -15.65
N VAL A 29 -15.29 4.81 -15.89
CA VAL A 29 -16.35 4.29 -15.01
C VAL A 29 -15.80 3.93 -13.63
N ARG A 30 -14.54 3.50 -13.56
CA ARG A 30 -13.85 3.22 -12.30
C ARG A 30 -13.63 4.49 -11.49
N ASP A 31 -13.18 5.55 -12.13
CA ASP A 31 -12.98 6.84 -11.48
C ASP A 31 -14.29 7.41 -10.92
N ASP A 32 -15.37 7.41 -11.74
CA ASP A 32 -16.72 7.77 -11.29
C ASP A 32 -17.20 6.93 -10.08
N PHE A 33 -16.86 5.63 -10.07
CA PHE A 33 -17.24 4.73 -8.97
C PHE A 33 -16.52 5.08 -7.68
N LEU A 34 -15.21 5.37 -7.75
CA LEU A 34 -14.42 5.78 -6.60
C LEU A 34 -14.89 7.13 -6.05
N ASP A 35 -15.27 8.06 -6.91
CA ASP A 35 -15.83 9.35 -6.48
C ASP A 35 -17.15 9.17 -5.72
N ILE A 36 -18.02 8.26 -6.14
CA ILE A 36 -19.24 7.92 -5.39
C ILE A 36 -18.92 7.35 -4.01
N LEU A 37 -17.88 6.53 -3.88
CA LEU A 37 -17.46 6.00 -2.58
C LEU A 37 -16.85 7.10 -1.70
N LEU A 38 -16.08 8.02 -2.29
CA LEU A 38 -15.55 9.19 -1.58
C LEU A 38 -16.69 10.07 -1.03
N ASP A 39 -17.72 10.32 -1.84
CA ASP A 39 -18.90 11.06 -1.40
C ASP A 39 -19.65 10.33 -0.28
N PHE A 40 -19.76 8.99 -0.37
CA PHE A 40 -20.42 8.17 0.64
C PHE A 40 -19.74 8.26 2.01
N ILE A 41 -18.41 8.22 2.05
CA ILE A 41 -17.66 8.28 3.32
C ILE A 41 -17.50 9.70 3.90
N GLN A 42 -18.06 10.74 3.25
CA GLN A 42 -18.12 12.08 3.85
C GLN A 42 -19.02 12.13 5.09
N ASP A 43 -19.99 11.23 5.21
CA ASP A 43 -20.77 11.07 6.43
C ASP A 43 -19.96 10.22 7.42
N GLU A 44 -19.68 10.78 8.60
CA GLU A 44 -18.88 10.13 9.65
C GLU A 44 -19.47 8.79 10.15
N ASN A 45 -20.75 8.55 9.90
CA ASN A 45 -21.41 7.28 10.24
C ASN A 45 -21.22 6.21 9.17
N HIS A 46 -20.69 6.57 8.00
CA HIS A 46 -20.51 5.65 6.90
C HIS A 46 -19.11 5.04 6.87
N THR A 47 -19.04 3.75 6.56
CA THR A 47 -17.78 3.01 6.46
C THR A 47 -17.78 2.15 5.20
N VAL A 48 -16.64 2.10 4.51
CA VAL A 48 -16.41 1.22 3.36
C VAL A 48 -15.26 0.28 3.65
N LEU A 49 -15.51 -1.03 3.57
CA LEU A 49 -14.48 -2.06 3.50
C LEU A 49 -14.40 -2.56 2.06
N ILE A 50 -13.27 -2.34 1.42
CA ILE A 50 -13.03 -2.69 0.02
C ILE A 50 -11.83 -3.62 -0.12
N SER A 51 -11.97 -4.73 -0.86
CA SER A 51 -10.83 -5.48 -1.36
C SER A 51 -10.49 -5.01 -2.78
N SER A 52 -9.21 -4.87 -3.09
CA SER A 52 -8.74 -4.57 -4.45
C SER A 52 -7.30 -5.03 -4.64
N HIS A 53 -6.99 -5.49 -5.86
CA HIS A 53 -5.61 -5.66 -6.34
C HIS A 53 -5.12 -4.45 -7.13
N ILE A 54 -5.97 -3.44 -7.34
CA ILE A 54 -5.65 -2.20 -8.04
C ILE A 54 -5.23 -1.15 -6.99
N LEU A 55 -3.94 -1.04 -6.75
CA LEU A 55 -3.40 -0.23 -5.66
C LEU A 55 -3.71 1.26 -5.80
N SER A 56 -3.76 1.77 -7.05
CA SER A 56 -4.13 3.17 -7.31
C SER A 56 -5.54 3.52 -6.82
N ASP A 57 -6.46 2.55 -6.79
CA ASP A 57 -7.81 2.77 -6.27
C ASP A 57 -7.76 2.93 -4.75
N LEU A 58 -6.99 2.07 -4.06
CA LEU A 58 -6.79 2.15 -2.61
C LEU A 58 -6.04 3.43 -2.24
N GLU A 59 -5.03 3.83 -3.01
CA GLU A 59 -4.33 5.10 -2.79
C GLU A 59 -5.26 6.31 -2.87
N LYS A 60 -6.27 6.25 -3.75
CA LYS A 60 -7.26 7.32 -3.93
C LYS A 60 -8.24 7.41 -2.75
N ILE A 61 -8.78 6.29 -2.27
CA ILE A 61 -9.95 6.31 -1.37
C ILE A 61 -9.70 5.80 0.05
N ALA A 62 -8.63 5.03 0.31
CA ALA A 62 -8.45 4.39 1.60
C ALA A 62 -7.78 5.32 2.61
N ASP A 63 -8.26 5.32 3.86
CA ASP A 63 -7.58 5.90 5.02
C ASP A 63 -6.65 4.87 5.66
N TYR A 64 -7.10 3.60 5.73
CA TYR A 64 -6.35 2.47 6.29
C TYR A 64 -6.14 1.40 5.24
N ILE A 65 -4.98 0.74 5.29
CA ILE A 65 -4.64 -0.37 4.40
C ILE A 65 -4.27 -1.59 5.22
N ALA A 66 -5.00 -2.68 4.99
CA ALA A 66 -4.68 -4.00 5.49
C ALA A 66 -4.08 -4.83 4.36
N PHE A 67 -2.85 -5.31 4.53
CA PHE A 67 -2.18 -6.14 3.55
C PHE A 67 -2.11 -7.58 4.01
N ILE A 68 -2.71 -8.48 3.22
CA ILE A 68 -2.75 -9.92 3.48
C ILE A 68 -1.92 -10.64 2.41
N HIS A 69 -1.01 -11.51 2.83
CA HIS A 69 -0.21 -12.35 1.95
C HIS A 69 -0.15 -13.78 2.48
N LYS A 70 -0.42 -14.78 1.63
CA LYS A 70 -0.44 -16.21 1.98
C LYS A 70 -1.27 -16.56 3.23
N GLY A 71 -2.36 -15.82 3.46
CA GLY A 71 -3.24 -16.02 4.61
C GLY A 71 -2.79 -15.32 5.91
N GLU A 72 -1.72 -14.58 5.88
CA GLU A 72 -1.20 -13.81 7.00
C GLU A 72 -1.43 -12.32 6.81
N LEU A 73 -1.82 -11.61 7.86
CA LEU A 73 -1.92 -10.16 7.88
C LEU A 73 -0.51 -9.57 8.08
N ILE A 74 0.04 -8.98 7.04
CA ILE A 74 1.40 -8.41 7.05
C ILE A 74 1.41 -7.07 7.78
N PHE A 75 0.43 -6.20 7.47
CA PHE A 75 0.19 -4.96 8.21
C PHE A 75 -1.26 -4.51 8.11
N ASN A 76 -1.67 -3.66 9.04
CA ASN A 76 -2.91 -2.89 9.02
C ASN A 76 -2.60 -1.52 9.60
N GLU A 77 -2.42 -0.54 8.73
CA GLU A 77 -1.92 0.78 9.12
C GLU A 77 -2.63 1.89 8.34
N GLU A 78 -2.60 3.09 8.91
CA GLU A 78 -3.01 4.31 8.23
C GLU A 78 -2.14 4.56 7.00
N LYS A 79 -2.75 4.87 5.87
CA LYS A 79 -2.07 5.05 4.59
C LYS A 79 -0.95 6.08 4.64
N ASP A 80 -1.22 7.24 5.23
CA ASP A 80 -0.23 8.31 5.32
C ASP A 80 0.92 7.92 6.26
N GLY A 81 0.62 7.20 7.35
CA GLY A 81 1.60 6.65 8.29
C GLY A 81 2.59 5.68 7.64
N LEU A 82 2.16 4.90 6.64
CA LEU A 82 3.05 4.02 5.88
C LEU A 82 4.16 4.81 5.17
N SER A 83 3.81 5.92 4.53
CA SER A 83 4.77 6.78 3.83
C SER A 83 5.71 7.56 4.75
N GLU A 84 5.29 7.80 5.98
CA GLU A 84 6.12 8.42 7.02
C GLU A 84 7.08 7.41 7.65
N LYS A 85 6.63 6.18 7.83
CA LYS A 85 7.38 5.09 8.45
C LYS A 85 8.47 4.53 7.54
N TYR A 86 8.19 4.44 6.24
CA TYR A 86 9.10 3.84 5.26
C TYR A 86 9.64 4.85 4.26
N GLY A 87 10.78 4.53 3.65
CA GLY A 87 11.39 5.31 2.60
C GLY A 87 12.13 4.45 1.59
N LEU A 88 12.30 4.96 0.38
CA LEU A 88 13.17 4.36 -0.63
C LEU A 88 14.48 5.12 -0.70
N VAL A 89 15.57 4.38 -0.75
CA VAL A 89 16.92 4.91 -0.90
C VAL A 89 17.71 4.08 -1.91
N SER A 90 18.45 4.76 -2.79
CA SER A 90 19.39 4.12 -3.71
C SER A 90 20.79 4.21 -3.14
N LEU A 91 21.46 3.07 -2.95
CA LEU A 91 22.75 2.95 -2.29
C LEU A 91 23.77 2.28 -3.22
N GLY A 92 24.99 2.81 -3.23
CA GLY A 92 26.15 2.10 -3.73
C GLY A 92 26.52 0.92 -2.83
N ASP A 93 27.42 0.05 -3.30
CA ASP A 93 27.82 -1.14 -2.52
C ASP A 93 28.50 -0.77 -1.19
N GLU A 94 29.33 0.26 -1.16
CA GLU A 94 30.01 0.72 0.06
C GLU A 94 29.03 1.32 1.07
N GLU A 95 28.09 2.14 0.60
CA GLU A 95 27.05 2.74 1.44
C GLU A 95 26.13 1.68 2.04
N PHE A 96 25.76 0.68 1.22
CA PHE A 96 24.93 -0.44 1.66
C PHE A 96 25.61 -1.27 2.75
N GLU A 97 26.91 -1.54 2.62
CA GLU A 97 27.67 -2.30 3.64
C GLU A 97 27.81 -1.52 4.95
N SER A 98 27.85 -0.18 4.88
CA SER A 98 27.96 0.70 6.07
C SER A 98 26.62 0.93 6.76
N LEU A 99 25.48 0.64 6.11
CA LEU A 99 24.14 0.88 6.65
C LEU A 99 23.81 -0.13 7.76
N ASP A 100 23.18 0.37 8.83
CA ASP A 100 22.59 -0.49 9.86
C ASP A 100 21.53 -1.40 9.25
N LYS A 101 21.76 -2.70 9.27
CA LYS A 101 20.84 -3.70 8.72
C LYS A 101 19.44 -3.67 9.38
N SER A 102 19.33 -3.16 10.60
CA SER A 102 18.04 -2.99 11.28
C SER A 102 17.16 -1.92 10.65
N ALA A 103 17.73 -1.02 9.83
CA ALA A 103 16.98 -0.05 9.05
C ALA A 103 16.35 -0.66 7.79
N LEU A 104 16.91 -1.76 7.28
CA LEU A 104 16.44 -2.41 6.05
C LEU A 104 15.11 -3.13 6.28
N VAL A 105 14.21 -3.00 5.31
CA VAL A 105 12.93 -3.73 5.22
C VAL A 105 12.91 -4.61 3.99
N GLY A 106 13.59 -4.20 2.91
CA GLY A 106 13.72 -4.98 1.70
C GLY A 106 14.76 -4.38 0.75
N VAL A 107 15.36 -5.22 -0.08
CA VAL A 107 16.46 -4.85 -0.97
C VAL A 107 16.22 -5.38 -2.38
N ARG A 108 16.41 -4.52 -3.37
CA ARG A 108 16.43 -4.89 -4.79
C ARG A 108 17.77 -4.50 -5.41
N LYS A 109 18.47 -5.48 -5.98
CA LYS A 109 19.73 -5.25 -6.67
C LYS A 109 19.49 -4.78 -8.11
N HIS A 110 20.19 -3.72 -8.51
CA HIS A 110 20.23 -3.19 -9.87
C HIS A 110 21.66 -3.16 -10.41
N GLN A 111 21.77 -2.79 -11.69
CA GLN A 111 23.08 -2.76 -12.36
C GLN A 111 24.07 -1.78 -11.73
N PHE A 112 23.59 -0.71 -11.10
CA PHE A 112 24.40 0.40 -10.57
C PHE A 112 24.28 0.56 -9.05
N GLY A 113 23.84 -0.46 -8.32
CA GLY A 113 23.68 -0.41 -6.88
C GLY A 113 22.46 -1.17 -6.38
N ARG A 114 21.95 -0.74 -5.23
CA ARG A 114 20.79 -1.36 -4.58
C ARG A 114 19.75 -0.30 -4.26
N GLU A 115 18.51 -0.61 -4.57
CA GLU A 115 17.36 0.15 -4.08
C GLU A 115 16.80 -0.56 -2.86
N CYS A 116 16.66 0.16 -1.77
CA CYS A 116 16.27 -0.39 -0.49
C CYS A 116 15.01 0.29 0.03
N LEU A 117 14.06 -0.51 0.53
CA LEU A 117 13.02 -0.01 1.41
C LEU A 117 13.58 0.00 2.83
N VAL A 118 13.48 1.14 3.49
CA VAL A 118 14.08 1.36 4.81
C VAL A 118 13.07 1.95 5.80
N ARG A 119 13.31 1.74 7.10
CA ARG A 119 12.62 2.48 8.17
C ARG A 119 13.23 3.86 8.29
N ARG A 120 12.44 4.92 8.00
CA ARG A 120 12.93 6.31 8.03
C ARG A 120 13.55 6.71 9.36
N GLU A 121 12.95 6.28 10.47
CA GLU A 121 13.42 6.58 11.83
C GLU A 121 14.84 6.09 12.13
N LYS A 122 15.35 5.12 11.34
CA LYS A 122 16.67 4.51 11.50
C LYS A 122 17.66 4.96 10.44
N MET A 123 17.24 5.85 9.54
CA MET A 123 18.12 6.37 8.50
C MET A 123 18.87 7.60 8.99
N PRO A 124 20.19 7.67 8.76
CA PRO A 124 20.95 8.89 8.99
C PRO A 124 20.51 10.03 8.07
N ASP A 125 20.57 11.28 8.52
CA ASP A 125 20.10 12.48 7.81
C ASP A 125 20.88 12.79 6.51
N ASN A 126 22.02 12.16 6.31
CA ASN A 126 22.87 12.35 5.13
C ASN A 126 22.41 11.57 3.89
N PHE A 127 21.40 10.71 4.01
CA PHE A 127 20.84 9.97 2.89
C PHE A 127 19.61 10.65 2.32
N GLU A 128 19.52 10.72 0.99
CA GLU A 128 18.32 11.17 0.29
C GLU A 128 17.30 10.05 0.25
N VAL A 129 16.27 10.15 1.09
CA VAL A 129 15.22 9.16 1.24
C VAL A 129 13.94 9.65 0.59
N SER A 130 13.54 9.02 -0.51
CA SER A 130 12.30 9.33 -1.24
C SER A 130 11.06 8.69 -0.58
N LYS A 131 9.88 9.17 -0.97
CA LYS A 131 8.60 8.62 -0.51
C LYS A 131 8.27 7.38 -1.35
N PRO A 132 8.04 6.19 -0.73
CA PRO A 132 7.59 4.99 -1.45
C PRO A 132 6.10 5.09 -1.80
N SER A 133 5.69 4.42 -2.88
CA SER A 133 4.29 4.06 -3.11
C SER A 133 3.88 2.90 -2.20
N ILE A 134 2.57 2.67 -2.07
CA ILE A 134 2.07 1.48 -1.36
C ILE A 134 2.51 0.21 -2.07
N GLU A 135 2.56 0.22 -3.40
CA GLU A 135 3.07 -0.90 -4.20
C GLU A 135 4.52 -1.23 -3.85
N ASP A 136 5.38 -0.22 -3.74
CA ASP A 136 6.78 -0.44 -3.36
C ASP A 136 6.87 -1.11 -1.99
N ILE A 137 6.16 -0.59 -0.99
CA ILE A 137 6.14 -1.14 0.37
C ILE A 137 5.74 -2.62 0.34
N MET A 138 4.63 -2.95 -0.33
CA MET A 138 4.13 -4.33 -0.43
C MET A 138 5.12 -5.25 -1.14
N VAL A 139 5.66 -4.82 -2.28
CA VAL A 139 6.59 -5.64 -3.09
C VAL A 139 7.89 -5.93 -2.32
N TYR A 140 8.44 -4.93 -1.63
CA TYR A 140 9.66 -5.13 -0.86
C TYR A 140 9.44 -6.05 0.35
N MET A 141 8.33 -5.90 1.08
CA MET A 141 7.99 -6.75 2.22
C MET A 141 7.80 -8.22 1.82
N ILE A 142 7.11 -8.48 0.68
CA ILE A 142 6.92 -9.86 0.20
C ILE A 142 8.25 -10.50 -0.21
N LYS A 143 9.12 -9.75 -0.90
CA LYS A 143 10.38 -10.30 -1.42
C LYS A 143 11.37 -10.63 -0.32
N GLU A 144 11.39 -9.87 0.77
CA GLU A 144 12.24 -10.19 1.93
C GLU A 144 11.76 -11.47 2.64
N ALA A 145 10.46 -11.57 2.90
CA ALA A 145 9.87 -12.80 3.44
C ALA A 145 10.12 -14.04 2.56
N TYR A 146 10.29 -13.85 1.24
CA TYR A 146 10.62 -14.93 0.31
C TYR A 146 12.11 -15.30 0.36
N ASN A 147 13.01 -14.33 0.53
CA ASN A 147 14.45 -14.58 0.63
C ASN A 147 14.82 -15.25 1.96
N GLU A 148 14.25 -14.81 3.08
CA GLU A 148 14.42 -15.46 4.38
C GLU A 148 13.95 -16.92 4.38
N SER A 149 12.98 -17.29 3.53
CA SER A 149 12.49 -18.67 3.40
C SER A 149 13.37 -19.57 2.52
N LEU A 150 14.34 -19.01 1.78
CA LEU A 150 15.27 -19.75 0.93
C LEU A 150 16.66 -19.96 1.57
N ASP A 151 16.95 -19.28 2.67
CA ASP A 151 18.21 -19.39 3.41
C ASP A 151 18.14 -20.41 4.56
N ILE A 152 17.17 -21.38 4.50
CA ILE A 152 17.05 -22.51 5.43
C ILE A 152 17.51 -23.80 4.76
#